data_92eccf4d1c3335d0cb97d98cb820e843
#
_entry.id   92eccf4d1c3335d0cb97d98cb820e843
#
_cell.length_a   1.000
_cell.length_b   1.000
_cell.length_c   1.000
_cell.angle_alpha   90.00
_cell.angle_beta   90.00
_cell.angle_gamma   90.00
#
_symmetry.space_group_name_H-M   'P 1'
#
loop_
_entity.id
_entity.type
_entity.pdbx_description
1 polymer ?
#
loop_
_entity_poly.entity_id
_entity_poly.type
_entity_poly.pdbx_seq_one_letter_code
_entity_poly.pdbx_strand_id
1 'polypeptide(L)'
;MQILLTGGSGLLGTEIQKLHTGVLAPNRKELDVCDASAVAEYVTNVAPDTILHAAAVTNNRDIEADPDEALAVNVIGTANIARACLGTTIRLVYVSTDYVYKGDRGNYAETDELLPSNLYAWTKLAGEAAVRAVPDHLIIRTSFGAPRFDYPDAFADKWSSKDYVDRIAPKILKATQGTVSGVLNIGGPRRTIYDYAVERNPDVNKASLSDSSLDSPVDTSLNLNKWEAFDD
;
A
#
# COMPACT_ATOMS: atom_id res chain seq x y z
N MET A 1 -13.21 -18.16 -3.79
CA MET A 1 -12.99 -16.96 -2.97
C MET A 1 -13.23 -15.74 -3.85
N GLN A 2 -14.24 -14.94 -3.49
CA GLN A 2 -14.59 -13.72 -4.19
C GLN A 2 -13.87 -12.54 -3.55
N ILE A 3 -13.07 -11.81 -4.33
CA ILE A 3 -12.31 -10.65 -3.87
C ILE A 3 -12.99 -9.37 -4.38
N LEU A 4 -13.32 -8.46 -3.47
CA LEU A 4 -13.67 -7.08 -3.77
C LEU A 4 -12.42 -6.21 -3.68
N LEU A 5 -12.02 -5.57 -4.77
CA LEU A 5 -10.85 -4.71 -4.85
C LEU A 5 -11.29 -3.24 -4.96
N THR A 6 -10.96 -2.43 -3.97
CA THR A 6 -11.06 -0.98 -4.11
C THR A 6 -9.77 -0.40 -4.67
N GLY A 7 -9.83 0.69 -5.40
CA GLY A 7 -8.65 1.25 -6.07
C GLY A 7 -8.23 0.50 -7.33
N GLY A 8 -9.18 -0.18 -8.01
CA GLY A 8 -8.94 -0.97 -9.21
C GLY A 8 -8.30 -0.21 -10.38
N SER A 9 -8.48 1.11 -10.48
CA SER A 9 -7.88 1.96 -11.52
C SER A 9 -6.43 2.40 -11.23
N GLY A 10 -5.93 2.17 -10.01
CA GLY A 10 -4.55 2.48 -9.64
C GLY A 10 -3.53 1.47 -10.19
N LEU A 11 -2.23 1.77 -9.99
CA LEU A 11 -1.13 0.90 -10.43
C LEU A 11 -1.29 -0.55 -9.95
N LEU A 12 -1.46 -0.73 -8.64
CA LEU A 12 -1.63 -2.05 -8.04
C LEU A 12 -2.92 -2.72 -8.50
N GLY A 13 -4.03 -1.97 -8.48
CA GLY A 13 -5.33 -2.52 -8.86
C GLY A 13 -5.36 -3.02 -10.30
N THR A 14 -4.73 -2.31 -11.21
CA THR A 14 -4.60 -2.72 -12.61
C THR A 14 -3.79 -4.02 -12.76
N GLU A 15 -2.69 -4.18 -12.01
CA GLU A 15 -1.89 -5.41 -12.06
C GLU A 15 -2.63 -6.60 -11.41
N ILE A 16 -3.32 -6.40 -10.28
CA ILE A 16 -4.13 -7.45 -9.64
C ILE A 16 -5.21 -7.99 -10.59
N GLN A 17 -5.91 -7.10 -11.32
CA GLN A 17 -6.95 -7.51 -12.28
C GLN A 17 -6.39 -8.32 -13.45
N LYS A 18 -5.15 -8.09 -13.88
CA LYS A 18 -4.46 -8.91 -14.89
C LYS A 18 -4.15 -10.32 -14.37
N LEU A 19 -3.81 -10.43 -13.08
CA LEU A 19 -3.42 -11.69 -12.45
C LEU A 19 -4.61 -12.56 -12.06
N HIS A 20 -5.77 -11.94 -11.74
CA HIS A 20 -6.95 -12.63 -11.26
C HIS A 20 -8.22 -12.03 -11.85
N THR A 21 -8.73 -12.64 -12.91
CA THR A 21 -9.91 -12.14 -13.66
C THR A 21 -11.24 -12.21 -12.88
N GLY A 22 -11.28 -12.91 -11.75
CA GLY A 22 -12.45 -13.01 -10.87
C GLY A 22 -12.54 -11.94 -9.79
N VAL A 23 -11.66 -10.93 -9.80
CA VAL A 23 -11.71 -9.81 -8.87
C VAL A 23 -12.82 -8.84 -9.27
N LEU A 24 -13.67 -8.47 -8.32
CA LEU A 24 -14.65 -7.39 -8.48
C LEU A 24 -13.96 -6.07 -8.15
N ALA A 25 -13.80 -5.20 -9.14
CA ALA A 25 -13.08 -3.94 -9.01
C ALA A 25 -13.95 -2.74 -9.44
N PRO A 26 -14.95 -2.36 -8.63
CA PRO A 26 -15.80 -1.21 -8.95
C PRO A 26 -14.96 0.06 -9.05
N ASN A 27 -15.30 0.90 -10.02
CA ASN A 27 -14.73 2.24 -10.11
C ASN A 27 -15.36 3.19 -9.07
N ARG A 28 -14.80 4.41 -8.90
CA ARG A 28 -15.26 5.37 -7.89
C ARG A 28 -16.74 5.78 -8.03
N LYS A 29 -17.30 5.73 -9.25
CA LYS A 29 -18.72 6.05 -9.46
C LYS A 29 -19.65 4.93 -9.02
N GLU A 30 -19.16 3.68 -9.06
CA GLU A 30 -19.90 2.49 -8.63
C GLU A 30 -19.76 2.26 -7.12
N LEU A 31 -18.59 2.60 -6.55
CA LEU A 31 -18.30 2.49 -5.12
C LEU A 31 -17.36 3.62 -4.70
N ASP A 32 -17.91 4.72 -4.18
CA ASP A 32 -17.13 5.73 -3.50
C ASP A 32 -16.90 5.30 -2.04
N VAL A 33 -15.64 5.00 -1.69
CA VAL A 33 -15.28 4.60 -0.32
C VAL A 33 -15.58 5.68 0.72
N CYS A 34 -15.70 6.94 0.32
CA CYS A 34 -16.05 8.05 1.21
C CYS A 34 -17.54 8.05 1.62
N ASP A 35 -18.41 7.36 0.86
CA ASP A 35 -19.83 7.23 1.19
C ASP A 35 -20.08 5.96 2.03
N ALA A 36 -20.29 6.15 3.33
CA ALA A 36 -20.50 5.06 4.26
C ALA A 36 -21.72 4.18 3.94
N SER A 37 -22.79 4.80 3.41
CA SER A 37 -24.02 4.09 3.06
C SER A 37 -23.83 3.28 1.80
N ALA A 38 -23.20 3.85 0.77
CA ALA A 38 -22.86 3.14 -0.47
C ALA A 38 -21.92 1.96 -0.20
N VAL A 39 -20.92 2.13 0.67
CA VAL A 39 -20.02 1.04 1.07
C VAL A 39 -20.79 -0.09 1.75
N ALA A 40 -21.62 0.22 2.75
CA ALA A 40 -22.38 -0.79 3.48
C ALA A 40 -23.34 -1.56 2.57
N GLU A 41 -24.06 -0.87 1.70
CA GLU A 41 -24.97 -1.46 0.73
C GLU A 41 -24.23 -2.34 -0.27
N TYR A 42 -23.14 -1.84 -0.87
CA TYR A 42 -22.37 -2.58 -1.86
C TYR A 42 -21.78 -3.87 -1.27
N VAL A 43 -21.13 -3.77 -0.09
CA VAL A 43 -20.54 -4.93 0.58
C VAL A 43 -21.60 -5.95 0.96
N THR A 44 -22.78 -5.52 1.43
CA THR A 44 -23.90 -6.42 1.75
C THR A 44 -24.43 -7.14 0.51
N ASN A 45 -24.60 -6.44 -0.61
CA ASN A 45 -25.13 -7.00 -1.85
C ASN A 45 -24.14 -7.97 -2.52
N VAL A 46 -22.84 -7.65 -2.48
CA VAL A 46 -21.79 -8.48 -3.10
C VAL A 46 -21.40 -9.65 -2.20
N ALA A 47 -21.45 -9.47 -0.87
CA ALA A 47 -21.01 -10.43 0.14
C ALA A 47 -19.67 -11.11 -0.21
N PRO A 48 -18.57 -10.32 -0.39
CA PRO A 48 -17.27 -10.88 -0.79
C PRO A 48 -16.66 -11.70 0.36
N ASP A 49 -15.85 -12.70 0.03
CA ASP A 49 -15.04 -13.42 1.02
C ASP A 49 -13.92 -12.53 1.59
N THR A 50 -13.34 -11.71 0.72
CA THR A 50 -12.20 -10.83 1.06
C THR A 50 -12.35 -9.46 0.39
N ILE A 51 -12.02 -8.40 1.13
CA ILE A 51 -11.83 -7.06 0.57
C ILE A 51 -10.34 -6.75 0.53
N LEU A 52 -9.78 -6.51 -0.68
CA LEU A 52 -8.46 -5.94 -0.88
C LEU A 52 -8.61 -4.43 -1.03
N HIS A 53 -8.34 -3.69 0.04
CA HIS A 53 -8.48 -2.23 0.06
C HIS A 53 -7.18 -1.55 -0.34
N ALA A 54 -7.11 -1.12 -1.61
CA ALA A 54 -5.97 -0.42 -2.20
C ALA A 54 -6.32 1.01 -2.67
N ALA A 55 -7.55 1.47 -2.47
CA ALA A 55 -7.93 2.85 -2.76
C ALA A 55 -7.18 3.81 -1.83
N ALA A 56 -6.44 4.76 -2.39
CA ALA A 56 -5.72 5.78 -1.63
C ALA A 56 -5.35 6.98 -2.53
N VAL A 57 -5.31 8.16 -1.95
CA VAL A 57 -4.60 9.32 -2.48
C VAL A 57 -3.14 9.20 -2.05
N THR A 58 -2.19 9.24 -2.98
CA THR A 58 -0.77 8.89 -2.73
C THR A 58 0.22 9.97 -3.13
N ASN A 59 -0.20 11.02 -3.84
CA ASN A 59 0.69 12.10 -4.25
C ASN A 59 0.95 13.05 -3.06
N ASN A 60 2.16 12.99 -2.50
CA ASN A 60 2.53 13.80 -1.34
C ASN A 60 2.35 15.32 -1.57
N ARG A 61 2.68 15.83 -2.76
CA ARG A 61 2.56 17.27 -3.06
C ARG A 61 1.10 17.72 -3.03
N ASP A 62 0.20 16.92 -3.61
CA ASP A 62 -1.22 17.25 -3.64
C ASP A 62 -1.80 17.17 -2.23
N ILE A 63 -1.39 16.18 -1.43
CA ILE A 63 -1.81 16.02 -0.03
C ILE A 63 -1.33 17.16 0.85
N GLU A 64 -0.11 17.65 0.66
CA GLU A 64 0.43 18.79 1.41
C GLU A 64 -0.26 20.10 1.01
N ALA A 65 -0.64 20.25 -0.26
CA ALA A 65 -1.35 21.43 -0.75
C ALA A 65 -2.81 21.45 -0.30
N ASP A 66 -3.50 20.31 -0.33
CA ASP A 66 -4.87 20.13 0.11
C ASP A 66 -5.07 18.72 0.71
N PRO A 67 -5.10 18.59 2.05
CA PRO A 67 -5.21 17.31 2.71
C PRO A 67 -6.64 16.73 2.72
N ASP A 68 -7.67 17.48 2.33
CA ASP A 68 -9.07 17.09 2.52
C ASP A 68 -9.40 15.78 1.79
N GLU A 69 -9.00 15.65 0.51
CA GLU A 69 -9.23 14.42 -0.24
C GLU A 69 -8.48 13.23 0.36
N ALA A 70 -7.27 13.44 0.86
CA ALA A 70 -6.50 12.37 1.50
C ALA A 70 -7.14 11.93 2.82
N LEU A 71 -7.66 12.86 3.62
CA LEU A 71 -8.42 12.54 4.84
C LEU A 71 -9.71 11.79 4.49
N ALA A 72 -10.44 12.25 3.48
CA ALA A 72 -11.68 11.61 3.04
C ALA A 72 -11.43 10.17 2.56
N VAL A 73 -10.46 9.96 1.67
CA VAL A 73 -10.21 8.64 1.07
C VAL A 73 -9.41 7.72 1.99
N ASN A 74 -8.24 8.18 2.47
CA ASN A 74 -7.30 7.31 3.19
C ASN A 74 -7.74 7.01 4.63
N VAL A 75 -8.47 7.93 5.28
CA VAL A 75 -8.89 7.77 6.67
C VAL A 75 -10.38 7.39 6.75
N ILE A 76 -11.28 8.27 6.29
CA ILE A 76 -12.71 8.04 6.40
C ILE A 76 -13.14 6.86 5.51
N GLY A 77 -12.66 6.82 4.27
CA GLY A 77 -12.94 5.73 3.33
C GLY A 77 -12.47 4.38 3.86
N THR A 78 -11.24 4.32 4.41
CA THR A 78 -10.73 3.09 5.04
C THR A 78 -11.57 2.70 6.27
N ALA A 79 -12.00 3.66 7.09
CA ALA A 79 -12.86 3.40 8.24
C ALA A 79 -14.25 2.89 7.80
N ASN A 80 -14.82 3.39 6.70
CA ASN A 80 -16.08 2.91 6.14
C ASN A 80 -15.97 1.45 5.69
N ILE A 81 -14.90 1.10 4.98
CA ILE A 81 -14.62 -0.29 4.57
C ILE A 81 -14.44 -1.19 5.80
N ALA A 82 -13.66 -0.77 6.79
CA ALA A 82 -13.49 -1.54 8.02
C ALA A 82 -14.82 -1.76 8.76
N ARG A 83 -15.66 -0.73 8.88
CA ARG A 83 -17.00 -0.83 9.47
C ARG A 83 -17.91 -1.82 8.75
N ALA A 84 -17.86 -1.86 7.41
CA ALA A 84 -18.65 -2.80 6.63
C ALA A 84 -18.22 -4.27 6.85
N CYS A 85 -16.99 -4.51 7.34
CA CYS A 85 -16.50 -5.85 7.69
C CYS A 85 -16.86 -6.26 9.13
N LEU A 86 -17.23 -5.32 10.03
CA LEU A 86 -17.52 -5.64 11.43
C LEU A 86 -18.78 -6.51 11.55
N GLY A 87 -18.69 -7.57 12.36
CA GLY A 87 -19.79 -8.51 12.57
C GLY A 87 -20.02 -9.47 11.41
N THR A 88 -19.14 -9.48 10.41
CA THR A 88 -19.15 -10.40 9.26
C THR A 88 -17.97 -11.37 9.33
N THR A 89 -17.90 -12.31 8.39
CA THR A 89 -16.73 -13.20 8.17
C THR A 89 -15.80 -12.69 7.07
N ILE A 90 -16.00 -11.46 6.60
CA ILE A 90 -15.20 -10.86 5.52
C ILE A 90 -13.80 -10.57 6.04
N ARG A 91 -12.80 -11.10 5.35
CA ARG A 91 -11.40 -10.76 5.56
C ARG A 91 -11.08 -9.40 4.97
N LEU A 92 -10.44 -8.52 5.74
CA LEU A 92 -9.98 -7.21 5.27
C LEU A 92 -8.47 -7.18 5.07
N VAL A 93 -8.02 -7.04 3.82
CA VAL A 93 -6.61 -6.83 3.47
C VAL A 93 -6.41 -5.38 3.08
N TYR A 94 -5.54 -4.68 3.79
CA TYR A 94 -5.27 -3.25 3.59
C TYR A 94 -3.85 -3.01 3.09
N VAL A 95 -3.72 -2.28 1.99
CA VAL A 95 -2.41 -1.89 1.45
C VAL A 95 -1.95 -0.60 2.12
N SER A 96 -0.96 -0.69 2.99
CA SER A 96 -0.28 0.40 3.68
C SER A 96 1.05 0.73 3.01
N THR A 97 1.94 1.45 3.70
CA THR A 97 3.19 1.97 3.16
C THR A 97 4.36 1.72 4.13
N ASP A 98 5.58 1.62 3.59
CA ASP A 98 6.82 1.62 4.35
C ASP A 98 7.09 2.97 5.04
N TYR A 99 6.50 4.06 4.59
CA TYR A 99 6.64 5.40 5.17
C TYR A 99 5.97 5.57 6.54
N VAL A 100 5.26 4.55 7.06
CA VAL A 100 4.82 4.54 8.46
C VAL A 100 5.96 4.38 9.44
N TYR A 101 7.12 3.88 9.00
CA TYR A 101 8.34 3.81 9.78
C TYR A 101 9.12 5.13 9.71
N LYS A 102 9.98 5.38 10.72
CA LYS A 102 10.80 6.60 10.82
C LYS A 102 11.73 6.77 9.61
N GLY A 103 12.29 5.68 9.11
CA GLY A 103 13.14 5.70 7.93
C GLY A 103 14.57 6.21 8.14
N ASP A 104 15.11 6.04 9.34
CA ASP A 104 16.47 6.45 9.72
C ASP A 104 17.49 5.29 9.77
N ARG A 105 17.05 4.02 9.82
CA ARG A 105 17.94 2.86 9.98
C ARG A 105 17.73 1.71 9.00
N GLY A 106 16.54 1.63 8.40
CA GLY A 106 16.16 0.52 7.53
C GLY A 106 15.93 -0.82 8.22
N ASN A 107 15.66 -1.86 7.41
CA ASN A 107 15.36 -3.23 7.84
C ASN A 107 14.27 -3.30 8.93
N TYR A 108 13.19 -2.52 8.76
CA TYR A 108 12.10 -2.43 9.72
C TYR A 108 11.26 -3.69 9.74
N ALA A 109 11.12 -4.28 10.93
CA ALA A 109 10.19 -5.38 11.19
C ALA A 109 8.76 -4.86 11.44
N GLU A 110 7.78 -5.73 11.31
CA GLU A 110 6.36 -5.40 11.51
C GLU A 110 6.05 -4.90 12.92
N THR A 111 6.88 -5.25 13.90
CA THR A 111 6.76 -4.90 15.32
C THR A 111 7.50 -3.63 15.72
N ASP A 112 8.27 -3.02 14.81
CA ASP A 112 9.00 -1.79 15.09
C ASP A 112 8.07 -0.59 15.29
N GLU A 113 8.57 0.39 16.05
CA GLU A 113 7.85 1.64 16.29
C GLU A 113 7.51 2.37 15.00
N LEU A 114 6.31 2.97 14.96
CA LEU A 114 5.81 3.72 13.83
C LEU A 114 5.96 5.22 14.12
N LEU A 115 6.64 5.90 13.23
CA LEU A 115 6.82 7.35 13.25
C LEU A 115 6.78 7.88 11.80
N PRO A 116 5.58 8.11 11.26
CA PRO A 116 5.40 8.57 9.88
C PRO A 116 6.15 9.87 9.59
N SER A 117 6.81 9.90 8.44
CA SER A 117 7.67 11.04 8.05
C SER A 117 6.91 12.15 7.30
N ASN A 118 5.70 11.91 6.83
CA ASN A 118 4.92 12.87 6.06
C ASN A 118 3.41 12.65 6.26
N LEU A 119 2.61 13.62 5.80
CA LEU A 119 1.16 13.60 5.97
C LEU A 119 0.49 12.40 5.29
N TYR A 120 0.95 12.00 4.11
CA TYR A 120 0.49 10.77 3.46
C TYR A 120 0.61 9.56 4.39
N ALA A 121 1.79 9.36 4.96
CA ALA A 121 2.06 8.23 5.84
C ALA A 121 1.21 8.27 7.12
N TRP A 122 0.94 9.47 7.67
CA TRP A 122 0.01 9.65 8.79
C TRP A 122 -1.42 9.25 8.42
N THR A 123 -1.91 9.60 7.21
CA THR A 123 -3.24 9.16 6.77
C THR A 123 -3.30 7.65 6.58
N LYS A 124 -2.23 7.01 6.08
CA LYS A 124 -2.14 5.56 5.94
C LYS A 124 -2.11 4.85 7.30
N LEU A 125 -1.36 5.39 8.27
CA LEU A 125 -1.32 4.86 9.64
C LEU A 125 -2.68 4.99 10.35
N ALA A 126 -3.40 6.08 10.15
CA ALA A 126 -4.76 6.24 10.65
C ALA A 126 -5.71 5.16 10.07
N GLY A 127 -5.56 4.83 8.77
CA GLY A 127 -6.24 3.70 8.15
C GLY A 127 -5.87 2.35 8.79
N GLU A 128 -4.59 2.10 9.09
CA GLU A 128 -4.18 0.88 9.82
C GLU A 128 -4.90 0.73 11.16
N ALA A 129 -5.08 1.85 11.89
CA ALA A 129 -5.79 1.83 13.17
C ALA A 129 -7.25 1.39 13.01
N ALA A 130 -7.95 1.86 11.99
CA ALA A 130 -9.32 1.44 11.68
C ALA A 130 -9.39 -0.04 11.28
N VAL A 131 -8.47 -0.51 10.45
CA VAL A 131 -8.40 -1.90 9.96
C VAL A 131 -8.19 -2.90 11.11
N ARG A 132 -7.41 -2.53 12.13
CA ARG A 132 -7.18 -3.38 13.32
C ARG A 132 -8.44 -3.70 14.12
N ALA A 133 -9.52 -2.96 13.94
CA ALA A 133 -10.81 -3.27 14.56
C ALA A 133 -11.50 -4.50 13.94
N VAL A 134 -11.12 -4.90 12.73
CA VAL A 134 -11.68 -6.07 12.04
C VAL A 134 -10.94 -7.33 12.53
N PRO A 135 -11.64 -8.36 13.04
CA PRO A 135 -10.99 -9.55 13.61
C PRO A 135 -10.07 -10.29 12.63
N ASP A 136 -10.55 -10.55 11.40
CA ASP A 136 -9.72 -11.12 10.33
C ASP A 136 -9.20 -10.02 9.42
N HIS A 137 -8.03 -9.49 9.76
CA HIS A 137 -7.37 -8.46 8.97
C HIS A 137 -5.93 -8.79 8.63
N LEU A 138 -5.48 -8.24 7.50
CA LEU A 138 -4.08 -8.20 7.10
C LEU A 138 -3.72 -6.77 6.66
N ILE A 139 -2.73 -6.18 7.28
CA ILE A 139 -2.12 -4.90 6.89
C ILE A 139 -0.82 -5.20 6.15
N ILE A 140 -0.72 -4.82 4.89
CA ILE A 140 0.47 -5.01 4.07
C ILE A 140 1.21 -3.68 3.98
N ARG A 141 2.39 -3.59 4.60
CA ARG A 141 3.30 -2.45 4.44
C ARG A 141 4.23 -2.72 3.29
N THR A 142 4.23 -1.84 2.29
CA THR A 142 4.94 -2.06 1.03
C THR A 142 5.35 -0.75 0.37
N SER A 143 6.24 -0.85 -0.60
CA SER A 143 6.60 0.26 -1.49
C SER A 143 6.77 -0.27 -2.91
N PHE A 144 6.10 0.36 -3.87
CA PHE A 144 6.21 -0.04 -5.27
C PHE A 144 6.15 1.17 -6.20
N GLY A 145 6.62 0.97 -7.42
CA GLY A 145 6.52 1.94 -8.50
C GLY A 145 5.95 1.33 -9.77
N ALA A 146 5.73 2.20 -10.77
CA ALA A 146 5.29 1.78 -12.09
C ALA A 146 6.26 0.75 -12.70
N PRO A 147 5.83 -0.02 -13.73
CA PRO A 147 6.69 -1.02 -14.39
C PRO A 147 7.94 -0.43 -15.03
N ARG A 148 8.00 0.89 -15.22
CA ARG A 148 9.15 1.64 -15.72
C ARG A 148 9.47 2.78 -14.77
N PHE A 149 10.75 3.13 -14.65
CA PHE A 149 11.20 4.31 -13.94
C PHE A 149 11.37 5.47 -14.93
N ASP A 150 10.48 6.45 -14.87
CA ASP A 150 10.39 7.53 -15.87
C ASP A 150 11.02 8.86 -15.42
N TYR A 151 11.67 8.89 -14.24
CA TYR A 151 12.36 10.09 -13.75
C TYR A 151 13.79 10.16 -14.29
N PRO A 152 14.34 11.37 -14.56
CA PRO A 152 15.69 11.54 -15.07
C PRO A 152 16.77 11.21 -14.03
N ASP A 153 16.45 11.39 -12.74
CA ASP A 153 17.39 11.26 -11.64
C ASP A 153 16.87 10.30 -10.55
N ALA A 154 17.78 9.58 -9.89
CA ALA A 154 17.46 8.69 -8.79
C ALA A 154 18.52 8.77 -7.67
N PHE A 155 18.07 8.75 -6.42
CA PHE A 155 18.93 8.89 -5.24
C PHE A 155 19.79 7.67 -4.99
N ALA A 156 21.11 7.86 -4.89
CA ALA A 156 22.08 6.82 -4.61
C ALA A 156 22.34 6.64 -3.10
N ASP A 157 21.80 7.50 -2.27
CA ASP A 157 21.91 7.54 -0.81
C ASP A 157 20.55 7.39 -0.08
N LYS A 158 19.50 7.11 -0.82
CA LYS A 158 18.18 6.76 -0.28
C LYS A 158 17.90 5.27 -0.50
N TRP A 159 17.60 4.55 0.59
CA TRP A 159 17.41 3.10 0.60
C TRP A 159 15.93 2.73 0.82
N SER A 160 15.49 1.67 0.17
CA SER A 160 14.14 1.12 0.34
C SER A 160 14.10 -0.35 -0.06
N SER A 161 13.03 -1.04 0.32
CA SER A 161 12.61 -2.32 -0.27
C SER A 161 11.61 -2.13 -1.41
N LYS A 162 11.63 -0.96 -2.06
CA LYS A 162 10.78 -0.67 -3.22
C LYS A 162 11.06 -1.62 -4.37
N ASP A 163 9.98 -2.11 -4.98
CA ASP A 163 10.09 -2.90 -6.22
C ASP A 163 9.02 -2.46 -7.23
N TYR A 164 9.06 -3.02 -8.41
CA TYR A 164 8.10 -2.75 -9.47
C TYR A 164 6.76 -3.40 -9.17
N VAL A 165 5.67 -2.72 -9.53
CA VAL A 165 4.31 -3.17 -9.20
C VAL A 165 3.99 -4.55 -9.75
N ASP A 166 4.53 -4.90 -10.93
CA ASP A 166 4.37 -6.22 -11.55
C ASP A 166 5.05 -7.35 -10.76
N ARG A 167 6.02 -7.04 -9.89
CA ARG A 167 6.64 -7.99 -8.95
C ARG A 167 5.95 -7.99 -7.58
N ILE A 168 5.37 -6.87 -7.18
CA ILE A 168 4.70 -6.73 -5.87
C ILE A 168 3.26 -7.25 -5.93
N ALA A 169 2.54 -7.03 -7.02
CA ALA A 169 1.15 -7.44 -7.16
C ALA A 169 0.93 -8.96 -6.97
N PRO A 170 1.76 -9.87 -7.54
CA PRO A 170 1.63 -11.30 -7.27
C PRO A 170 1.80 -11.66 -5.79
N LYS A 171 2.74 -11.00 -5.09
CA LYS A 171 2.98 -11.21 -3.65
C LYS A 171 1.78 -10.76 -2.82
N ILE A 172 1.23 -9.59 -3.11
CA ILE A 172 0.03 -9.08 -2.44
C ILE A 172 -1.16 -10.00 -2.69
N LEU A 173 -1.35 -10.46 -3.92
CA LEU A 173 -2.43 -11.37 -4.26
C LEU A 173 -2.29 -12.71 -3.51
N LYS A 174 -1.08 -13.30 -3.45
CA LYS A 174 -0.79 -14.51 -2.68
C LYS A 174 -1.12 -14.32 -1.19
N ALA A 175 -0.69 -13.20 -0.59
CA ALA A 175 -1.01 -12.87 0.81
C ALA A 175 -2.51 -12.65 1.04
N THR A 176 -3.21 -12.03 0.07
CA THR A 176 -4.67 -11.80 0.11
C THR A 176 -5.43 -13.12 0.11
N GLN A 177 -4.98 -14.10 -0.66
CA GLN A 177 -5.60 -15.43 -0.79
C GLN A 177 -5.18 -16.40 0.32
N GLY A 178 -4.11 -16.09 1.04
CA GLY A 178 -3.56 -16.93 2.11
C GLY A 178 -4.20 -16.67 3.47
N THR A 179 -3.63 -17.31 4.49
CA THR A 179 -4.12 -17.26 5.88
C THR A 179 -3.32 -16.37 6.81
N VAL A 180 -2.25 -15.72 6.31
CA VAL A 180 -1.43 -14.81 7.13
C VAL A 180 -2.27 -13.63 7.61
N SER A 181 -2.15 -13.25 8.88
CA SER A 181 -2.94 -12.18 9.50
C SER A 181 -2.09 -11.18 10.26
N GLY A 182 -2.70 -10.07 10.68
CA GLY A 182 -2.05 -8.98 11.40
C GLY A 182 -1.29 -8.05 10.45
N VAL A 183 0.01 -7.88 10.64
CA VAL A 183 0.85 -7.02 9.79
C VAL A 183 1.86 -7.87 9.02
N LEU A 184 2.10 -7.54 7.76
CA LEU A 184 3.07 -8.18 6.89
C LEU A 184 3.81 -7.14 6.04
N ASN A 185 5.13 -7.18 6.08
CA ASN A 185 5.97 -6.41 5.17
C ASN A 185 6.15 -7.17 3.85
N ILE A 186 5.85 -6.51 2.73
CA ILE A 186 6.07 -7.04 1.37
C ILE A 186 6.91 -6.04 0.58
N GLY A 187 8.01 -6.50 -0.01
CA GLY A 187 8.91 -5.66 -0.79
C GLY A 187 9.83 -6.43 -1.71
N GLY A 188 10.75 -5.70 -2.32
CA GLY A 188 11.96 -6.22 -2.96
C GLY A 188 13.14 -6.22 -2.00
N PRO A 189 14.35 -6.58 -2.49
CA PRO A 189 15.56 -6.50 -1.70
C PRO A 189 15.86 -5.04 -1.30
N ARG A 190 16.53 -4.86 -0.14
CA ARG A 190 17.05 -3.56 0.25
C ARG A 190 18.07 -3.08 -0.77
N ARG A 191 17.81 -1.93 -1.40
CA ARG A 191 18.68 -1.31 -2.40
C ARG A 191 18.48 0.21 -2.44
N THR A 192 19.40 0.94 -3.06
CA THR A 192 19.20 2.37 -3.27
C THR A 192 18.09 2.61 -4.31
N ILE A 193 17.49 3.81 -4.30
CA ILE A 193 16.53 4.19 -5.35
C ILE A 193 17.21 4.22 -6.71
N TYR A 194 18.52 4.55 -6.76
CA TYR A 194 19.30 4.48 -7.99
C TYR A 194 19.43 3.03 -8.51
N ASP A 195 19.82 2.07 -7.65
CA ASP A 195 19.95 0.66 -8.06
C ASP A 195 18.60 0.08 -8.52
N TYR A 196 17.50 0.49 -7.87
CA TYR A 196 16.16 0.15 -8.33
C TYR A 196 15.85 0.74 -9.71
N ALA A 197 16.17 2.02 -9.93
CA ALA A 197 15.87 2.72 -11.17
C ALA A 197 16.64 2.20 -12.39
N VAL A 198 17.96 1.98 -12.23
CA VAL A 198 18.88 1.52 -13.29
C VAL A 198 18.44 0.18 -13.87
N GLU A 199 17.80 -0.66 -13.09
CA GLU A 199 17.34 -1.99 -13.54
C GLU A 199 16.38 -1.89 -14.75
N ARG A 200 15.56 -0.83 -14.83
CA ARG A 200 14.59 -0.63 -15.94
C ARG A 200 14.73 0.70 -16.68
N ASN A 201 15.67 1.54 -16.25
CA ASN A 201 16.06 2.77 -16.92
C ASN A 201 17.57 2.95 -16.78
N PRO A 202 18.40 2.38 -17.68
CA PRO A 202 19.86 2.46 -17.58
C PRO A 202 20.41 3.89 -17.78
N ASP A 203 19.61 4.81 -18.33
CA ASP A 203 20.01 6.19 -18.61
C ASP A 203 19.74 7.16 -17.44
N VAL A 204 19.24 6.65 -16.30
CA VAL A 204 18.97 7.47 -15.13
C VAL A 204 20.26 8.01 -14.51
N ASN A 205 20.27 9.31 -14.15
CA ASN A 205 21.40 9.91 -13.48
C ASN A 205 21.40 9.61 -11.97
N LYS A 206 22.59 9.59 -11.39
CA LYS A 206 22.74 9.57 -9.92
C LYS A 206 22.46 10.94 -9.34
N ALA A 207 21.59 10.97 -8.33
CA ALA A 207 21.37 12.13 -7.48
C ALA A 207 21.67 11.77 -6.01
N SER A 208 21.88 12.79 -5.18
CA SER A 208 21.97 12.64 -3.72
C SER A 208 20.76 13.27 -3.05
N LEU A 209 20.17 12.56 -2.09
CA LEU A 209 19.11 13.09 -1.25
C LEU A 209 19.62 14.27 -0.40
N SER A 210 20.87 14.20 0.04
CA SER A 210 21.51 15.27 0.83
C SER A 210 21.62 16.60 0.09
N ASP A 211 21.66 16.58 -1.24
CA ASP A 211 21.74 17.76 -2.11
C ASP A 211 20.36 18.27 -2.54
N SER A 212 19.31 17.53 -2.17
CA SER A 212 17.92 17.89 -2.50
C SER A 212 17.28 18.69 -1.36
N SER A 213 16.26 19.48 -1.69
CA SER A 213 15.40 20.14 -0.69
C SER A 213 14.28 19.25 -0.15
N LEU A 214 14.28 17.95 -0.50
CA LEU A 214 13.23 17.04 -0.11
C LEU A 214 13.47 16.55 1.33
N ASP A 215 12.51 16.81 2.21
CA ASP A 215 12.43 16.14 3.50
C ASP A 215 11.88 14.72 3.28
N SER A 216 12.78 13.75 3.22
CA SER A 216 12.42 12.36 2.92
C SER A 216 13.29 11.40 3.73
N PRO A 217 12.72 10.31 4.26
CA PRO A 217 13.48 9.33 5.03
C PRO A 217 14.62 8.72 4.19
N VAL A 218 15.73 8.45 4.86
CA VAL A 218 16.97 7.95 4.22
C VAL A 218 16.88 6.46 3.93
N ASP A 219 16.27 5.67 4.83
CA ASP A 219 16.18 4.22 4.68
C ASP A 219 14.86 3.66 5.27
N THR A 220 13.91 3.39 4.40
CA THR A 220 12.62 2.75 4.74
C THR A 220 12.59 1.27 4.39
N SER A 221 13.75 0.64 4.17
CA SER A 221 13.79 -0.77 3.83
C SER A 221 13.12 -1.64 4.89
N LEU A 222 12.51 -2.72 4.45
CA LEU A 222 11.67 -3.62 5.23
C LEU A 222 12.41 -4.91 5.56
N ASN A 223 12.22 -5.44 6.74
CA ASN A 223 12.55 -6.82 7.07
C ASN A 223 11.48 -7.72 6.45
N LEU A 224 11.87 -8.66 5.61
CA LEU A 224 10.98 -9.52 4.84
C LEU A 224 10.91 -10.96 5.38
N ASN A 225 11.54 -11.28 6.50
CA ASN A 225 11.60 -12.64 7.05
C ASN A 225 10.22 -13.27 7.22
N LYS A 226 9.22 -12.48 7.64
CA LYS A 226 7.85 -12.97 7.81
C LYS A 226 7.18 -13.28 6.47
N TRP A 227 7.45 -12.48 5.44
CA TRP A 227 7.00 -12.76 4.08
C TRP A 227 7.67 -14.03 3.54
N GLU A 228 8.99 -14.16 3.67
CA GLU A 228 9.76 -15.31 3.19
C GLU A 228 9.28 -16.61 3.82
N ALA A 229 9.07 -16.61 5.14
CA ALA A 229 8.52 -17.77 5.85
C ALA A 229 7.06 -18.11 5.48
N PHE A 230 6.31 -17.19 4.88
CA PHE A 230 4.96 -17.43 4.38
C PHE A 230 4.97 -17.87 2.90
N ASP A 231 5.95 -17.40 2.11
CA ASP A 231 6.07 -17.65 0.66
C ASP A 231 6.63 -19.05 0.36
N ASP A 232 7.42 -19.63 1.31
CA ASP A 232 7.92 -21.02 1.27
C ASP A 232 6.79 -22.05 1.42
#